data_684ed54daf97c4a54e67e68ec6b9b8b7
#
_entry.id   684ed54daf97c4a54e67e68ec6b9b8b7
#
_cell.length_a   1.000
_cell.length_b   1.000
_cell.length_c   1.000
_cell.angle_alpha   90.00
_cell.angle_beta   90.00
_cell.angle_gamma   90.00
#
_symmetry.space_group_name_H-M   'P 1'
#
loop_
_entity.id
_entity.type
_entity.pdbx_description
1 polymer ?
#
loop_
_entity_poly.entity_id
_entity_poly.type
_entity_poly.pdbx_seq_one_letter_code
_entity_poly.pdbx_strand_id
1 'polypeptide(L)'
;MSRIGRMPIAVPAGVTVEIAENNKVTVKGPKGTLERVLPAEMDIKMEGSEIVVSRPNDLKKMKSLHGLTRTLIHNMVIGVTEGYEKKLEINGVGYRAQKQGKKLVLALGYSHPVEMEDPEGIETTVDGTNVIIVKGISKEKVGQYAAEIRAKRAPEPYKGKGIKYADEVIRRKVGKTGKK
;
A
#
# COMPACT_ATOMS: atom_id res chain seq x y z
N MET A 1 11.23 14.87 -19.92
CA MET A 1 10.17 13.94 -20.36
C MET A 1 9.83 12.99 -19.22
N SER A 2 8.54 12.64 -19.01
CA SER A 2 8.16 11.62 -18.00
C SER A 2 8.40 10.21 -18.59
N ARG A 3 9.45 9.52 -18.16
CA ARG A 3 9.72 8.15 -18.60
C ARG A 3 8.59 7.19 -18.18
N ILE A 4 8.07 7.34 -16.96
CA ILE A 4 7.00 6.50 -16.40
C ILE A 4 5.67 6.74 -17.14
N GLY A 5 5.28 8.00 -17.35
CA GLY A 5 4.00 8.34 -17.98
C GLY A 5 3.83 7.78 -19.40
N ARG A 6 4.91 7.65 -20.15
CA ARG A 6 4.90 7.13 -21.52
C ARG A 6 4.82 5.60 -21.65
N MET A 7 5.06 4.89 -20.57
CA MET A 7 5.03 3.43 -20.60
C MET A 7 3.59 2.96 -20.70
N PRO A 8 3.21 2.19 -21.71
CA PRO A 8 1.89 1.61 -21.78
C PRO A 8 1.65 0.68 -20.57
N ILE A 9 0.39 0.43 -20.28
CA ILE A 9 -0.02 -0.47 -19.21
C ILE A 9 -0.70 -1.65 -19.88
N ALA A 10 -0.04 -2.81 -19.87
CA ALA A 10 -0.63 -4.04 -20.36
C ALA A 10 -1.81 -4.44 -19.45
N VAL A 11 -2.94 -4.78 -20.06
CA VAL A 11 -4.12 -5.31 -19.39
C VAL A 11 -4.08 -6.84 -19.52
N PRO A 12 -3.85 -7.57 -18.40
CA PRO A 12 -3.77 -9.02 -18.44
C PRO A 12 -5.13 -9.66 -18.80
N ALA A 13 -5.08 -10.87 -19.31
CA ALA A 13 -6.31 -11.66 -19.55
C ALA A 13 -7.12 -11.82 -18.26
N GLY A 14 -8.44 -11.61 -18.35
CA GLY A 14 -9.34 -11.64 -17.19
C GLY A 14 -9.50 -10.30 -16.44
N VAL A 15 -8.84 -9.24 -16.91
CA VAL A 15 -9.06 -7.87 -16.41
C VAL A 15 -9.84 -7.07 -17.43
N THR A 16 -10.89 -6.40 -16.98
CA THR A 16 -11.68 -5.46 -17.79
C THR A 16 -11.46 -4.05 -17.28
N VAL A 17 -11.21 -3.12 -18.19
CA VAL A 17 -11.03 -1.71 -17.87
C VAL A 17 -12.09 -0.90 -18.59
N GLU A 18 -12.84 -0.13 -17.84
CA GLU A 18 -13.86 0.80 -18.35
C GLU A 18 -13.40 2.23 -18.05
N ILE A 19 -13.38 3.07 -19.07
CA ILE A 19 -13.03 4.50 -18.97
C ILE A 19 -14.30 5.27 -19.26
N ALA A 20 -14.88 5.90 -18.23
CA ALA A 20 -16.08 6.71 -18.36
C ALA A 20 -15.73 8.19 -18.56
N GLU A 21 -16.75 9.00 -18.85
CA GLU A 21 -16.63 10.46 -18.86
C GLU A 21 -16.02 10.98 -17.56
N ASN A 22 -15.33 12.11 -17.61
CA ASN A 22 -14.57 12.70 -16.49
C ASN A 22 -13.40 11.85 -15.98
N ASN A 23 -12.81 10.98 -16.82
CA ASN A 23 -11.69 10.14 -16.44
C ASN A 23 -11.94 9.25 -15.21
N LYS A 24 -13.19 8.83 -15.00
CA LYS A 24 -13.49 7.77 -14.04
C LYS A 24 -13.08 6.44 -14.66
N VAL A 25 -12.04 5.83 -14.12
CA VAL A 25 -11.53 4.52 -14.54
C VAL A 25 -12.00 3.47 -13.55
N THR A 26 -12.64 2.43 -14.06
CA THR A 26 -13.06 1.24 -13.33
C THR A 26 -12.29 0.04 -13.84
N VAL A 27 -11.59 -0.64 -12.94
CA VAL A 27 -10.81 -1.85 -13.26
C VAL A 27 -11.40 -3.03 -12.52
N LYS A 28 -11.86 -4.04 -13.27
CA LYS A 28 -12.44 -5.28 -12.74
C LYS A 28 -11.48 -6.44 -13.00
N GLY A 29 -11.22 -7.24 -12.01
CA GLY A 29 -10.35 -8.42 -12.13
C GLY A 29 -10.74 -9.54 -11.18
N PRO A 30 -9.95 -10.63 -11.14
CA PRO A 30 -10.28 -11.83 -10.36
C PRO A 30 -10.37 -11.58 -8.84
N LYS A 31 -9.67 -10.58 -8.31
CA LYS A 31 -9.69 -10.27 -6.87
C LYS A 31 -10.71 -9.21 -6.47
N GLY A 32 -11.34 -8.55 -7.43
CA GLY A 32 -12.36 -7.54 -7.16
C GLY A 32 -12.36 -6.40 -8.16
N THR A 33 -13.01 -5.31 -7.77
CA THR A 33 -13.16 -4.12 -8.61
C THR A 33 -12.62 -2.92 -7.88
N LEU A 34 -11.86 -2.09 -8.58
CA LEU A 34 -11.39 -0.79 -8.13
C LEU A 34 -11.89 0.29 -9.07
N GLU A 35 -12.31 1.42 -8.51
CA GLU A 35 -12.68 2.59 -9.29
C GLU A 35 -11.99 3.85 -8.75
N ARG A 36 -11.66 4.75 -9.66
CA ARG A 36 -11.03 6.01 -9.32
C ARG A 36 -11.31 7.09 -10.36
N VAL A 37 -11.58 8.28 -9.90
CA VAL A 37 -11.60 9.48 -10.75
C VAL A 37 -10.18 10.02 -10.85
N LEU A 38 -9.70 10.17 -12.06
CA LEU A 38 -8.35 10.64 -12.39
C LEU A 38 -8.40 12.09 -12.90
N PRO A 39 -7.25 12.79 -12.92
CA PRO A 39 -7.21 14.18 -13.40
C PRO A 39 -7.80 14.34 -14.80
N ALA A 40 -8.77 15.26 -14.94
CA ALA A 40 -9.48 15.50 -16.20
C ALA A 40 -8.57 16.02 -17.34
N GLU A 41 -7.41 16.59 -16.96
CA GLU A 41 -6.45 17.12 -17.93
C GLU A 41 -5.68 16.02 -18.71
N MET A 42 -5.74 14.78 -18.24
CA MET A 42 -5.07 13.66 -18.89
C MET A 42 -6.01 12.96 -19.87
N ASP A 43 -5.50 12.58 -21.02
CA ASP A 43 -6.22 11.78 -21.99
C ASP A 43 -5.82 10.30 -21.79
N ILE A 44 -6.82 9.46 -21.52
CA ILE A 44 -6.63 8.03 -21.20
C ILE A 44 -7.35 7.23 -22.27
N LYS A 45 -6.61 6.40 -23.00
CA LYS A 45 -7.16 5.59 -24.09
C LYS A 45 -6.77 4.13 -23.96
N MET A 46 -7.69 3.28 -24.42
CA MET A 46 -7.42 1.86 -24.59
C MET A 46 -6.95 1.63 -26.04
N GLU A 47 -5.77 1.08 -26.21
CA GLU A 47 -5.21 0.73 -27.51
C GLU A 47 -4.98 -0.80 -27.54
N GLY A 48 -5.96 -1.52 -28.08
CA GLY A 48 -5.93 -3.00 -28.05
C GLY A 48 -5.96 -3.55 -26.63
N SER A 49 -4.87 -4.20 -26.21
CA SER A 49 -4.70 -4.76 -24.86
C SER A 49 -3.88 -3.86 -23.91
N GLU A 50 -3.63 -2.61 -24.29
CA GLU A 50 -2.82 -1.70 -23.51
C GLU A 50 -3.56 -0.39 -23.23
N ILE A 51 -3.28 0.22 -22.07
CA ILE A 51 -3.78 1.54 -21.72
C ILE A 51 -2.65 2.54 -21.91
N VAL A 52 -2.92 3.57 -22.70
CA VAL A 52 -2.00 4.68 -22.96
C VAL A 52 -2.55 5.94 -22.31
N VAL A 53 -1.68 6.64 -21.60
CA VAL A 53 -1.99 7.93 -20.99
C VAL A 53 -1.22 9.01 -21.73
N SER A 54 -1.90 10.06 -22.18
CA SER A 54 -1.29 11.21 -22.83
C SER A 54 -1.57 12.51 -22.07
N ARG A 55 -0.78 13.53 -22.36
CA ARG A 55 -0.91 14.87 -21.74
C ARG A 55 -1.01 15.93 -22.82
N PRO A 56 -1.74 17.03 -22.56
CA PRO A 56 -1.99 18.09 -23.56
C PRO A 56 -0.74 18.95 -23.85
N ASN A 57 0.16 19.12 -22.88
CA ASN A 57 1.33 19.97 -23.03
C ASN A 57 2.48 19.57 -22.08
N ASP A 58 3.60 20.27 -22.17
CA ASP A 58 4.85 19.97 -21.45
C ASP A 58 5.04 20.83 -20.17
N LEU A 59 4.00 21.44 -19.65
CA LEU A 59 4.05 22.17 -18.39
C LEU A 59 4.44 21.23 -17.25
N LYS A 60 5.12 21.78 -16.24
CA LYS A 60 5.59 21.02 -15.07
C LYS A 60 4.47 20.24 -14.40
N LYS A 61 3.30 20.87 -14.21
CA LYS A 61 2.09 20.24 -13.65
C LYS A 61 1.66 19.03 -14.50
N MET A 62 1.56 19.18 -15.83
CA MET A 62 1.13 18.10 -16.73
C MET A 62 2.10 16.93 -16.73
N LYS A 63 3.42 17.18 -16.68
CA LYS A 63 4.43 16.11 -16.54
C LYS A 63 4.26 15.31 -15.25
N SER A 64 3.95 15.99 -14.15
CA SER A 64 3.72 15.32 -12.85
C SER A 64 2.44 14.49 -12.86
N LEU A 65 1.33 15.06 -13.34
CA LEU A 65 0.04 14.37 -13.44
C LEU A 65 0.10 13.16 -14.39
N HIS A 66 0.84 13.27 -15.51
CA HIS A 66 1.00 12.18 -16.47
C HIS A 66 1.60 10.92 -15.82
N GLY A 67 2.71 11.08 -15.09
CA GLY A 67 3.34 9.96 -14.38
C GLY A 67 2.48 9.41 -13.23
N LEU A 68 1.79 10.30 -12.51
CA LEU A 68 0.88 9.93 -11.43
C LEU A 68 -0.30 9.11 -11.96
N THR A 69 -1.01 9.62 -12.97
CA THR A 69 -2.18 8.96 -13.57
C THR A 69 -1.82 7.56 -14.07
N ARG A 70 -0.73 7.44 -14.84
CA ARG A 70 -0.24 6.15 -15.31
C ARG A 70 0.02 5.19 -14.17
N THR A 71 0.69 5.64 -13.11
CA THR A 71 1.04 4.81 -11.96
C THR A 71 -0.21 4.37 -11.18
N LEU A 72 -1.21 5.24 -11.04
CA LEU A 72 -2.46 4.90 -10.36
C LEU A 72 -3.23 3.80 -11.11
N ILE A 73 -3.37 3.93 -12.44
CA ILE A 73 -4.03 2.88 -13.25
C ILE A 73 -3.26 1.56 -13.17
N HIS A 74 -1.95 1.60 -13.30
CA HIS A 74 -1.10 0.42 -13.21
C HIS A 74 -1.23 -0.28 -11.83
N ASN A 75 -1.27 0.50 -10.74
CA ASN A 75 -1.51 -0.05 -9.42
C ASN A 75 -2.91 -0.67 -9.28
N MET A 76 -3.94 -0.12 -9.95
CA MET A 76 -5.28 -0.72 -9.96
C MET A 76 -5.27 -2.06 -10.69
N VAL A 77 -4.62 -2.15 -11.86
CA VAL A 77 -4.50 -3.40 -12.63
C VAL A 77 -3.81 -4.48 -11.82
N ILE A 78 -2.64 -4.20 -11.23
CA ILE A 78 -1.94 -5.16 -10.36
C ILE A 78 -2.78 -5.53 -9.14
N GLY A 79 -3.46 -4.55 -8.54
CA GLY A 79 -4.27 -4.78 -7.36
C GLY A 79 -5.40 -5.77 -7.57
N VAL A 80 -6.11 -5.70 -8.70
CA VAL A 80 -7.21 -6.63 -9.01
C VAL A 80 -6.74 -7.99 -9.54
N THR A 81 -5.47 -8.11 -9.97
CA THR A 81 -4.87 -9.38 -10.44
C THR A 81 -4.14 -10.11 -9.33
N GLU A 82 -3.03 -9.55 -8.87
CA GLU A 82 -2.13 -10.14 -7.88
C GLU A 82 -2.50 -9.74 -6.45
N GLY A 83 -3.03 -8.53 -6.29
CA GLY A 83 -3.24 -7.89 -5.00
C GLY A 83 -1.94 -7.30 -4.44
N TYR A 84 -2.07 -6.66 -3.28
CA TYR A 84 -0.94 -6.10 -2.55
C TYR A 84 -0.82 -6.73 -1.18
N GLU A 85 0.42 -6.90 -0.76
CA GLU A 85 0.78 -7.41 0.55
C GLU A 85 1.86 -6.53 1.18
N LYS A 86 1.72 -6.22 2.48
CA LYS A 86 2.76 -5.57 3.26
C LYS A 86 2.98 -6.33 4.56
N LYS A 87 4.23 -6.75 4.79
CA LYS A 87 4.63 -7.49 5.99
C LYS A 87 5.22 -6.55 7.04
N LEU A 88 4.79 -6.74 8.28
CA LEU A 88 5.27 -6.04 9.46
C LEU A 88 5.82 -7.05 10.46
N GLU A 89 6.92 -6.71 11.10
CA GLU A 89 7.56 -7.50 12.15
C GLU A 89 7.45 -6.78 13.50
N ILE A 90 7.08 -7.52 14.51
CA ILE A 90 7.01 -7.05 15.88
C ILE A 90 8.26 -7.50 16.63
N ASN A 91 9.03 -6.55 17.12
CA ASN A 91 10.22 -6.79 17.91
C ASN A 91 10.03 -6.29 19.35
N GLY A 92 10.27 -7.14 20.33
CA GLY A 92 10.21 -6.78 21.74
C GLY A 92 9.79 -7.95 22.62
N VAL A 93 10.41 -8.07 23.80
CA VAL A 93 10.04 -9.08 24.77
C VAL A 93 8.61 -8.83 25.26
N GLY A 94 7.75 -9.86 25.15
CA GLY A 94 6.34 -9.77 25.51
C GLY A 94 5.43 -9.07 24.49
N TYR A 95 6.00 -8.56 23.37
CA TYR A 95 5.20 -8.01 22.29
C TYR A 95 4.62 -9.13 21.42
N ARG A 96 3.35 -9.04 21.09
CA ARG A 96 2.68 -10.05 20.26
C ARG A 96 1.48 -9.47 19.54
N ALA A 97 1.11 -10.08 18.44
CA ALA A 97 -0.12 -9.84 17.71
C ALA A 97 -1.01 -11.10 17.74
N GLN A 98 -2.30 -10.91 17.75
CA GLN A 98 -3.30 -11.95 17.58
C GLN A 98 -4.43 -11.45 16.68
N LYS A 99 -4.97 -12.32 15.84
CA LYS A 99 -6.14 -12.02 15.03
C LYS A 99 -7.38 -12.66 15.66
N GLN A 100 -8.40 -11.85 15.91
CA GLN A 100 -9.69 -12.27 16.46
C GLN A 100 -10.81 -11.83 15.51
N GLY A 101 -11.18 -12.69 14.60
CA GLY A 101 -12.12 -12.34 13.54
C GLY A 101 -11.61 -11.17 12.69
N LYS A 102 -12.32 -10.05 12.68
CA LYS A 102 -11.91 -8.81 11.99
C LYS A 102 -11.00 -7.92 12.83
N LYS A 103 -10.80 -8.21 14.11
CA LYS A 103 -9.97 -7.40 15.01
C LYS A 103 -8.54 -7.92 15.06
N LEU A 104 -7.59 -7.01 14.92
CA LEU A 104 -6.17 -7.22 15.20
C LEU A 104 -5.89 -6.71 16.62
N VAL A 105 -5.47 -7.60 17.51
CA VAL A 105 -5.16 -7.31 18.90
C VAL A 105 -3.65 -7.33 19.08
N LEU A 106 -3.09 -6.22 19.55
CA LEU A 106 -1.66 -5.99 19.69
C LEU A 106 -1.30 -5.79 21.16
N ALA A 107 -0.47 -6.65 21.71
CA ALA A 107 0.16 -6.45 23.02
C ALA A 107 1.54 -5.81 22.78
N LEU A 108 1.68 -4.52 23.10
CA LEU A 108 2.84 -3.70 22.76
C LEU A 108 3.50 -3.06 24.01
N GLY A 109 3.30 -3.67 25.18
CA GLY A 109 3.85 -3.17 26.44
C GLY A 109 3.13 -1.94 26.99
N TYR A 110 1.88 -1.72 26.60
CA TYR A 110 0.95 -0.80 27.23
C TYR A 110 0.14 -1.50 28.34
N SER A 111 -0.51 -0.72 29.20
CA SER A 111 -1.38 -1.25 30.28
C SER A 111 -2.60 -2.01 29.76
N HIS A 112 -3.00 -1.76 28.52
CA HIS A 112 -4.10 -2.43 27.81
C HIS A 112 -3.67 -2.83 26.39
N PRO A 113 -4.25 -3.87 25.79
CA PRO A 113 -3.99 -4.22 24.42
C PRO A 113 -4.52 -3.12 23.47
N VAL A 114 -3.87 -2.97 22.34
CA VAL A 114 -4.32 -2.08 21.25
C VAL A 114 -5.16 -2.92 20.30
N GLU A 115 -6.43 -2.55 20.15
CA GLU A 115 -7.34 -3.19 19.19
C GLU A 115 -7.46 -2.33 17.93
N MET A 116 -7.41 -2.97 16.77
CA MET A 116 -7.63 -2.34 15.47
C MET A 116 -8.57 -3.21 14.64
N GLU A 117 -9.53 -2.61 13.98
CA GLU A 117 -10.42 -3.32 13.06
C GLU A 117 -9.91 -3.17 11.63
N ASP A 118 -9.99 -4.26 10.85
CA ASP A 118 -9.62 -4.21 9.45
C ASP A 118 -10.60 -3.32 8.68
N PRO A 119 -10.13 -2.31 7.94
CA PRO A 119 -10.99 -1.50 7.10
C PRO A 119 -11.49 -2.30 5.89
N GLU A 120 -12.54 -1.81 5.27
CA GLU A 120 -13.15 -2.45 4.11
C GLU A 120 -12.14 -2.67 2.97
N GLY A 121 -12.08 -3.90 2.46
CA GLY A 121 -11.17 -4.31 1.39
C GLY A 121 -9.73 -4.59 1.86
N ILE A 122 -9.50 -4.68 3.17
CA ILE A 122 -8.24 -5.09 3.78
C ILE A 122 -8.47 -6.35 4.60
N GLU A 123 -7.53 -7.25 4.52
CA GLU A 123 -7.45 -8.46 5.33
C GLU A 123 -6.10 -8.50 6.03
N THR A 124 -6.10 -8.69 7.35
CA THR A 124 -4.89 -8.93 8.11
C THR A 124 -4.80 -10.38 8.54
N THR A 125 -3.63 -10.96 8.41
CA THR A 125 -3.28 -12.27 8.97
C THR A 125 -2.07 -12.12 9.88
N VAL A 126 -1.98 -12.98 10.88
CA VAL A 126 -0.85 -13.03 11.81
C VAL A 126 -0.16 -14.37 11.63
N ASP A 127 1.12 -14.34 11.33
CA ASP A 127 1.96 -15.53 11.21
C ASP A 127 2.80 -15.66 12.48
N GLY A 128 2.57 -16.76 13.21
CA GLY A 128 3.08 -16.91 14.58
C GLY A 128 2.49 -15.87 15.53
N THR A 129 3.34 -15.09 16.20
CA THR A 129 2.94 -14.01 17.12
C THR A 129 3.57 -12.67 16.78
N ASN A 130 4.52 -12.67 15.84
CA ASN A 130 5.43 -11.55 15.63
C ASN A 130 5.36 -10.97 14.21
N VAL A 131 4.67 -11.63 13.28
CA VAL A 131 4.56 -11.16 11.90
C VAL A 131 3.10 -10.86 11.58
N ILE A 132 2.84 -9.64 11.12
CA ILE A 132 1.54 -9.20 10.65
C ILE A 132 1.64 -9.03 9.13
N ILE A 133 0.69 -9.61 8.42
CA ILE A 133 0.60 -9.51 6.97
C ILE A 133 -0.70 -8.77 6.65
N VAL A 134 -0.58 -7.63 6.00
CA VAL A 134 -1.70 -6.81 5.54
C VAL A 134 -1.89 -7.02 4.05
N LYS A 135 -3.07 -7.49 3.65
CA LYS A 135 -3.41 -7.80 2.24
C LYS A 135 -4.60 -6.98 1.78
N GLY A 136 -4.65 -6.68 0.49
CA GLY A 136 -5.78 -6.00 -0.13
C GLY A 136 -5.56 -5.71 -1.60
N ILE A 137 -6.62 -5.29 -2.28
CA ILE A 137 -6.57 -4.93 -3.69
C ILE A 137 -6.07 -3.50 -3.92
N SER A 138 -6.25 -2.60 -2.94
CA SER A 138 -5.82 -1.21 -3.05
C SER A 138 -4.46 -1.00 -2.40
N LYS A 139 -3.44 -0.65 -3.19
CA LYS A 139 -2.09 -0.32 -2.71
C LYS A 139 -2.09 0.78 -1.65
N GLU A 140 -2.94 1.79 -1.83
CA GLU A 140 -3.06 2.92 -0.91
C GLU A 140 -3.62 2.48 0.43
N LYS A 141 -4.75 1.74 0.44
CA LYS A 141 -5.38 1.24 1.67
C LYS A 141 -4.44 0.28 2.43
N VAL A 142 -3.78 -0.65 1.71
CA VAL A 142 -2.79 -1.57 2.32
C VAL A 142 -1.64 -0.80 2.94
N GLY A 143 -1.08 0.18 2.22
CA GLY A 143 0.02 1.00 2.71
C GLY A 143 -0.38 1.87 3.90
N GLN A 144 -1.55 2.50 3.84
CA GLN A 144 -2.07 3.35 4.91
C GLN A 144 -2.30 2.54 6.20
N TYR A 145 -3.01 1.42 6.10
CA TYR A 145 -3.30 0.59 7.26
C TYR A 145 -2.04 -0.04 7.88
N ALA A 146 -1.09 -0.47 7.05
CA ALA A 146 0.21 -0.93 7.53
C ALA A 146 0.98 0.19 8.27
N ALA A 147 0.92 1.43 7.79
CA ALA A 147 1.51 2.58 8.46
C ALA A 147 0.83 2.89 9.80
N GLU A 148 -0.49 2.77 9.88
CA GLU A 148 -1.26 2.94 11.13
C GLU A 148 -0.90 1.88 12.18
N ILE A 149 -0.77 0.61 11.77
CA ILE A 149 -0.31 -0.47 12.66
C ILE A 149 1.10 -0.15 13.17
N ARG A 150 2.03 0.21 12.27
CA ARG A 150 3.40 0.58 12.64
C ARG A 150 3.44 1.77 13.60
N ALA A 151 2.60 2.76 13.41
CA ALA A 151 2.52 3.97 14.25
C ALA A 151 2.06 3.68 15.68
N LYS A 152 1.33 2.56 15.94
CA LYS A 152 0.92 2.18 17.30
C LYS A 152 2.12 1.96 18.22
N ARG A 153 3.24 1.47 17.70
CA ARG A 153 4.51 1.38 18.42
C ARG A 153 5.67 1.40 17.41
N ALA A 154 6.07 2.59 16.97
CA ALA A 154 7.20 2.73 16.06
C ALA A 154 8.49 2.17 16.68
N PRO A 155 9.41 1.60 15.87
CA PRO A 155 10.64 1.02 16.38
C PRO A 155 11.56 2.10 16.99
N GLU A 156 12.08 1.82 18.19
CA GLU A 156 12.97 2.73 18.87
C GLU A 156 14.44 2.53 18.41
N PRO A 157 15.26 3.57 18.46
CA PRO A 157 16.59 3.54 17.83
C PRO A 157 17.67 2.79 18.62
N TYR A 158 17.42 2.33 19.85
CA TYR A 158 18.45 1.70 20.68
C TYR A 158 18.41 0.17 20.58
N LYS A 159 17.32 -0.45 21.03
CA LYS A 159 17.13 -1.91 20.98
C LYS A 159 16.31 -2.36 19.78
N GLY A 160 15.67 -1.43 19.07
CA GLY A 160 14.81 -1.71 17.92
C GLY A 160 13.45 -2.31 18.30
N LYS A 161 12.98 -2.07 19.55
CA LYS A 161 11.65 -2.52 19.99
C LYS A 161 10.57 -1.73 19.28
N GLY A 162 9.54 -2.41 18.82
CA GLY A 162 8.41 -1.81 18.11
C GLY A 162 8.01 -2.62 16.90
N ILE A 163 7.15 -2.04 16.08
CA ILE A 163 6.67 -2.61 14.83
C ILE A 163 7.41 -1.93 13.68
N LYS A 164 8.06 -2.71 12.84
CA LYS A 164 8.75 -2.25 11.63
C LYS A 164 8.20 -2.96 10.39
N TYR A 165 8.43 -2.41 9.20
CA TYR A 165 8.26 -3.17 7.98
C TYR A 165 9.33 -4.26 7.87
N ALA A 166 9.01 -5.37 7.22
CA ALA A 166 9.96 -6.48 7.06
C ALA A 166 11.24 -6.07 6.32
N ASP A 167 11.09 -5.14 5.36
CA ASP A 167 12.17 -4.56 4.55
C ASP A 167 12.85 -3.34 5.22
N GLU A 168 12.39 -2.91 6.40
CA GLU A 168 12.91 -1.71 7.08
C GLU A 168 14.14 -2.04 7.92
N VAL A 169 15.23 -1.32 7.64
CA VAL A 169 16.46 -1.37 8.44
C VAL A 169 16.48 -0.22 9.44
N ILE A 170 16.42 -0.54 10.73
CA ILE A 170 16.46 0.47 11.79
C ILE A 170 17.90 0.88 12.07
N ARG A 171 18.23 2.15 11.81
CA ARG A 171 19.53 2.72 12.18
C ARG A 171 19.61 2.84 13.70
N ARG A 172 20.40 1.94 14.31
CA ARG A 172 20.57 1.92 15.77
C ARG A 172 21.57 2.98 16.22
N LYS A 173 21.28 3.58 17.38
CA LYS A 173 22.18 4.50 18.09
C LYS A 173 22.86 3.74 19.24
N VAL A 174 24.08 4.10 19.53
CA VAL A 174 24.78 3.63 20.72
C VAL A 174 24.20 4.36 21.93
N GLY A 175 23.77 3.63 22.95
CA GLY A 175 23.31 4.19 24.21
C GLY A 175 24.46 4.88 24.97
N LYS A 176 24.15 5.67 26.00
CA LYS A 176 25.16 6.24 26.88
C LYS A 176 25.94 5.09 27.55
N THR A 177 27.20 4.92 27.20
CA THR A 177 28.11 4.08 27.97
C THR A 177 28.45 4.89 29.23
N GLY A 178 27.98 4.41 30.38
CA GLY A 178 28.41 4.97 31.68
C GLY A 178 29.92 4.82 31.75
N LYS A 179 30.63 5.94 31.92
CA LYS A 179 32.03 5.87 32.39
C LYS A 179 31.99 5.11 33.71
N LYS A 180 32.66 3.95 33.76
CA LYS A 180 33.14 3.40 35.01
C LYS A 180 34.24 4.27 35.56
#